data_76dc0101facef442ce69b35ee0e40daf
#
_entry.id   76dc0101facef442ce69b35ee0e40daf
#
_cell.length_a   1.000
_cell.length_b   1.000
_cell.length_c   1.000
_cell.angle_alpha   90.00
_cell.angle_beta   90.00
_cell.angle_gamma   90.00
#
_symmetry.space_group_name_H-M   'P 1'
#
loop_
_entity.id
_entity.type
_entity.pdbx_description
1 polymer ?
#
loop_
_entity_poly.entity_id
_entity_poly.type
_entity_poly.pdbx_seq_one_letter_code
_entity_poly.pdbx_strand_id
1 'polypeptide(L)'
;MIYDTTLPYPRDLIGYGQNPPHAQWPGGARIAVQFVLNYEEGAENAVLHGDAGSEQFLSEMFNPASYPERHMSMEGIYEYGARAGVWRILREFEKRKLPLTVFGVSNALQRHPDLTRAFVELGHEIACHGLKWIHYQHIPEAVERAHMQEAMDILQRMTGQRALGWYTGRDSPNTRRLVADFGGFEYDSDYYGDDLPFWMKVRKTDGSEVPQLIVPYTLDCNDMRFALPQGYSHADPFYQYLKDTFDALYAEGDPAGDNAPKMMSIGMHCRLLGRPGRITALQRFLDHIAQRDKVWVARRIDIARHWAQRFPAPKF
;
A
#
# COMPACT_ATOMS: atom_id res chain seq x y z
N MET A 1 -4.87 19.89 -7.52
CA MET A 1 -5.23 19.87 -6.08
C MET A 1 -4.13 20.52 -5.26
N ILE A 2 -4.45 21.24 -4.19
CA ILE A 2 -3.48 21.73 -3.20
C ILE A 2 -3.78 21.09 -1.85
N TYR A 3 -2.77 20.48 -1.23
CA TYR A 3 -2.85 20.01 0.15
C TYR A 3 -2.34 21.11 1.09
N ASP A 4 -3.24 21.81 1.68
CA ASP A 4 -2.98 22.89 2.63
C ASP A 4 -4.08 22.86 3.71
N THR A 5 -3.76 22.34 4.88
CA THR A 5 -4.71 22.20 5.99
C THR A 5 -5.17 23.54 6.59
N THR A 6 -4.57 24.66 6.17
CA THR A 6 -4.99 26.01 6.59
C THR A 6 -6.14 26.58 5.76
N LEU A 7 -6.47 25.96 4.63
CA LEU A 7 -7.60 26.37 3.81
C LEU A 7 -8.93 26.06 4.49
N PRO A 8 -9.96 26.90 4.31
CA PRO A 8 -11.30 26.64 4.88
C PRO A 8 -11.91 25.30 4.38
N TYR A 9 -11.61 24.90 3.16
CA TYR A 9 -12.02 23.62 2.56
C TYR A 9 -10.89 23.06 1.69
N PRO A 10 -10.02 22.21 2.25
CA PRO A 10 -8.82 21.72 1.55
C PRO A 10 -9.07 20.48 0.68
N ARG A 11 -10.31 20.00 0.54
CA ARG A 11 -10.65 18.80 -0.23
C ARG A 11 -10.86 19.11 -1.70
N ASP A 12 -10.35 18.24 -2.58
CA ASP A 12 -10.71 18.22 -4.01
C ASP A 12 -11.75 17.13 -4.25
N LEU A 13 -12.94 17.54 -4.67
CA LEU A 13 -14.04 16.63 -5.06
C LEU A 13 -14.23 16.57 -6.58
N ILE A 14 -13.35 17.20 -7.35
CA ILE A 14 -13.42 17.27 -8.81
C ILE A 14 -12.51 16.24 -9.47
N GLY A 15 -11.27 16.08 -8.99
CA GLY A 15 -10.28 15.17 -9.56
C GLY A 15 -10.08 15.39 -11.06
N TYR A 16 -10.09 14.31 -11.84
CA TYR A 16 -10.06 14.36 -13.30
C TYR A 16 -11.43 14.64 -13.95
N GLY A 17 -12.51 14.57 -13.16
CA GLY A 17 -13.86 14.76 -13.65
C GLY A 17 -14.30 13.74 -14.70
N GLN A 18 -15.12 14.19 -15.66
CA GLN A 18 -15.70 13.31 -16.67
C GLN A 18 -14.68 12.78 -17.70
N ASN A 19 -13.54 13.47 -17.87
CA ASN A 19 -12.57 13.16 -18.92
C ASN A 19 -11.19 12.88 -18.31
N PRO A 20 -10.98 11.72 -17.68
CA PRO A 20 -9.67 11.36 -17.15
C PRO A 20 -8.62 11.21 -18.28
N PRO A 21 -7.35 11.48 -18.03
CA PRO A 21 -6.31 11.31 -19.03
C PRO A 21 -6.15 9.84 -19.40
N HIS A 22 -5.87 9.55 -20.67
CA HIS A 22 -5.49 8.22 -21.10
C HIS A 22 -4.10 7.87 -20.54
N ALA A 23 -4.01 6.87 -19.69
CA ALA A 23 -2.78 6.53 -18.94
C ALA A 23 -1.61 6.09 -19.82
N GLN A 24 -1.84 5.62 -21.03
CA GLN A 24 -0.82 5.17 -21.99
C GLN A 24 0.15 4.13 -21.41
N TRP A 25 -0.40 3.16 -20.68
CA TRP A 25 0.41 2.13 -20.02
C TRP A 25 1.35 1.42 -21.00
N PRO A 26 2.53 0.93 -20.53
CA PRO A 26 3.50 0.23 -21.37
C PRO A 26 2.88 -0.92 -22.15
N GLY A 27 3.34 -1.12 -23.40
CA GLY A 27 2.82 -2.16 -24.27
C GLY A 27 1.38 -1.97 -24.74
N GLY A 28 0.78 -0.80 -24.53
CA GLY A 28 -0.63 -0.53 -24.82
C GLY A 28 -1.55 -1.32 -23.90
N ALA A 29 -1.16 -1.48 -22.62
CA ALA A 29 -1.97 -2.21 -21.67
C ALA A 29 -3.28 -1.45 -21.37
N ARG A 30 -4.36 -2.22 -21.25
CA ARG A 30 -5.70 -1.73 -20.91
C ARG A 30 -5.84 -1.43 -19.42
N ILE A 31 -5.01 -2.09 -18.60
CA ILE A 31 -5.00 -1.96 -17.15
C ILE A 31 -3.59 -2.15 -16.61
N ALA A 32 -3.23 -1.36 -15.60
CA ALA A 32 -2.06 -1.59 -14.76
C ALA A 32 -2.52 -2.26 -13.45
N VAL A 33 -2.00 -3.46 -13.15
CA VAL A 33 -2.33 -4.20 -11.92
C VAL A 33 -1.13 -4.17 -10.99
N GLN A 34 -1.35 -3.78 -9.76
CA GLN A 34 -0.31 -3.70 -8.75
C GLN A 34 -0.72 -4.46 -7.49
N PHE A 35 0.17 -5.33 -7.05
CA PHE A 35 0.01 -6.10 -5.83
C PHE A 35 0.84 -5.47 -4.71
N VAL A 36 0.19 -5.21 -3.59
CA VAL A 36 0.82 -4.60 -2.41
C VAL A 36 0.76 -5.59 -1.26
N LEU A 37 1.92 -5.96 -0.74
CA LEU A 37 2.06 -6.76 0.46
C LEU A 37 2.37 -5.84 1.64
N ASN A 38 1.42 -5.66 2.54
CA ASN A 38 1.63 -4.96 3.79
C ASN A 38 2.36 -5.92 4.75
N TYR A 39 3.60 -5.59 5.08
CA TYR A 39 4.39 -6.36 6.04
C TYR A 39 4.51 -5.56 7.34
N GLU A 40 3.70 -5.96 8.32
CA GLU A 40 3.47 -5.24 9.57
C GLU A 40 3.83 -6.09 10.80
N GLU A 41 4.00 -7.37 10.61
CA GLU A 41 4.18 -8.39 11.64
C GLU A 41 5.45 -8.13 12.48
N GLY A 42 5.24 -7.86 13.77
CA GLY A 42 6.30 -7.46 14.71
C GLY A 42 6.46 -5.94 14.84
N ALA A 43 5.58 -5.13 14.23
CA ALA A 43 5.54 -3.68 14.41
C ALA A 43 4.14 -3.15 14.76
N GLU A 44 3.19 -4.04 14.98
CA GLU A 44 1.86 -3.77 15.54
C GLU A 44 1.96 -3.19 16.96
N ASN A 45 0.86 -2.61 17.47
CA ASN A 45 0.80 -2.16 18.85
C ASN A 45 1.10 -3.32 19.81
N ALA A 46 2.11 -3.18 20.63
CA ALA A 46 2.48 -4.16 21.66
C ALA A 46 3.23 -3.49 22.81
N VAL A 47 2.98 -3.95 24.02
CA VAL A 47 3.72 -3.48 25.20
C VAL A 47 5.23 -3.79 25.10
N LEU A 48 5.60 -4.84 24.36
CA LEU A 48 6.99 -5.15 24.02
C LEU A 48 7.68 -4.09 23.15
N HIS A 49 6.89 -3.25 22.47
CA HIS A 49 7.35 -2.16 21.61
C HIS A 49 7.25 -0.79 22.31
N GLY A 50 6.94 -0.78 23.63
CA GLY A 50 6.73 0.43 24.41
C GLY A 50 5.38 1.10 24.20
N ASP A 51 4.41 0.41 23.58
CA ASP A 51 3.06 0.92 23.41
C ASP A 51 2.21 0.73 24.68
N ALA A 52 1.19 1.57 24.84
CA ALA A 52 0.32 1.54 26.02
C ALA A 52 -0.56 0.28 26.09
N GLY A 53 -0.73 -0.43 24.98
CA GLY A 53 -1.55 -1.63 24.93
C GLY A 53 -1.31 -2.46 23.68
N SER A 54 -1.93 -3.64 23.68
CA SER A 54 -1.87 -4.61 22.57
C SER A 54 -2.73 -4.19 21.37
N GLU A 55 -2.41 -4.73 20.19
CA GLU A 55 -3.17 -4.49 18.96
C GLU A 55 -4.59 -5.06 19.04
N GLN A 56 -5.50 -4.40 18.32
CA GLN A 56 -6.91 -4.77 18.22
C GLN A 56 -7.37 -5.00 16.77
N PHE A 57 -6.56 -4.58 15.79
CA PHE A 57 -7.01 -4.43 14.42
C PHE A 57 -6.47 -5.54 13.50
N LEU A 58 -7.22 -5.83 12.44
CA LEU A 58 -6.84 -6.76 11.36
C LEU A 58 -6.38 -8.13 11.83
N SER A 59 -7.23 -8.80 12.62
CA SER A 59 -7.06 -10.19 13.03
C SER A 59 -8.38 -10.95 12.95
N GLU A 60 -8.36 -12.28 13.08
CA GLU A 60 -9.55 -13.12 13.16
C GLU A 60 -10.23 -13.08 14.54
N MET A 61 -9.69 -12.35 15.49
CA MET A 61 -10.32 -12.24 16.81
C MET A 61 -11.58 -11.40 16.73
N PHE A 62 -12.66 -11.97 17.25
CA PHE A 62 -13.92 -11.25 17.36
C PHE A 62 -13.83 -10.22 18.49
N ASN A 63 -14.05 -8.95 18.11
CA ASN A 63 -14.11 -7.83 19.05
C ASN A 63 -12.93 -7.78 20.06
N PRO A 64 -11.68 -7.80 19.59
CA PRO A 64 -10.52 -7.88 20.48
C PRO A 64 -10.40 -6.63 21.35
N ALA A 65 -10.01 -6.81 22.61
CA ALA A 65 -9.68 -5.73 23.52
C ALA A 65 -8.17 -5.42 23.46
N SER A 66 -7.80 -4.16 23.73
CA SER A 66 -6.42 -3.80 24.02
C SER A 66 -6.15 -4.01 25.50
N TYR A 67 -5.03 -4.67 25.80
CA TYR A 67 -4.59 -4.91 27.16
C TYR A 67 -3.28 -4.17 27.43
N PRO A 68 -3.08 -3.61 28.65
CA PRO A 68 -1.80 -3.02 29.05
C PRO A 68 -0.72 -4.06 29.32
N GLU A 69 -0.99 -5.31 29.00
CA GLU A 69 -0.08 -6.47 29.03
C GLU A 69 0.02 -7.10 27.64
N ARG A 70 0.83 -8.14 27.53
CA ARG A 70 0.96 -8.93 26.31
C ARG A 70 -0.33 -9.66 25.99
N HIS A 71 -0.74 -9.60 24.72
CA HIS A 71 -1.90 -10.35 24.21
C HIS A 71 -1.40 -11.54 23.38
N MET A 72 -1.16 -12.67 24.05
CA MET A 72 -0.50 -13.85 23.46
C MET A 72 -1.19 -14.38 22.19
N SER A 73 -2.53 -14.37 22.15
CA SER A 73 -3.28 -14.81 20.96
C SER A 73 -3.11 -13.84 19.79
N MET A 74 -3.09 -12.54 20.05
CA MET A 74 -2.85 -11.54 19.02
C MET A 74 -1.42 -11.65 18.47
N GLU A 75 -0.43 -11.73 19.35
CA GLU A 75 0.97 -11.95 18.97
C GLU A 75 1.11 -13.20 18.08
N GLY A 76 0.49 -14.33 18.47
CA GLY A 76 0.52 -15.56 17.68
C GLY A 76 -0.13 -15.45 16.29
N ILE A 77 -1.16 -14.59 16.12
CA ILE A 77 -1.75 -14.31 14.82
C ILE A 77 -0.77 -13.54 13.93
N TYR A 78 -0.10 -12.52 14.47
CA TYR A 78 0.92 -11.76 13.74
C TYR A 78 2.15 -12.63 13.44
N GLU A 79 2.63 -13.43 14.40
CA GLU A 79 3.70 -14.39 14.17
C GLU A 79 3.38 -15.37 13.03
N TYR A 80 2.13 -15.83 12.90
CA TYR A 80 1.74 -16.67 11.75
C TYR A 80 2.01 -15.96 10.43
N GLY A 81 1.69 -14.68 10.32
CA GLY A 81 1.96 -13.87 9.13
C GLY A 81 3.44 -13.91 8.74
N ALA A 82 4.32 -13.63 9.71
CA ALA A 82 5.77 -13.62 9.50
C ALA A 82 6.36 -15.02 9.25
N ARG A 83 5.88 -16.05 9.96
CA ARG A 83 6.48 -17.40 9.94
C ARG A 83 5.98 -18.28 8.78
N ALA A 84 4.74 -18.10 8.35
CA ALA A 84 4.11 -18.98 7.37
C ALA A 84 3.42 -18.22 6.23
N GLY A 85 2.62 -17.19 6.55
CA GLY A 85 1.75 -16.50 5.62
C GLY A 85 2.52 -15.79 4.51
N VAL A 86 3.54 -15.02 4.86
CA VAL A 86 4.37 -14.28 3.91
C VAL A 86 5.03 -15.19 2.88
N TRP A 87 5.60 -16.30 3.33
CA TRP A 87 6.27 -17.25 2.43
C TRP A 87 5.30 -17.93 1.47
N ARG A 88 4.06 -18.17 1.90
CA ARG A 88 3.01 -18.71 1.03
C ARG A 88 2.63 -17.74 -0.07
N ILE A 89 2.51 -16.46 0.26
CA ILE A 89 2.23 -15.41 -0.72
C ILE A 89 3.40 -15.26 -1.69
N LEU A 90 4.63 -15.10 -1.20
CA LEU A 90 5.81 -14.91 -2.04
C LEU A 90 5.99 -16.02 -3.08
N ARG A 91 5.77 -17.29 -2.68
CA ARG A 91 5.85 -18.42 -3.63
C ARG A 91 4.88 -18.30 -4.80
N GLU A 92 3.72 -17.65 -4.64
CA GLU A 92 2.78 -17.45 -5.75
C GLU A 92 3.29 -16.41 -6.76
N PHE A 93 3.99 -15.38 -6.31
CA PHE A 93 4.63 -14.39 -7.17
C PHE A 93 5.90 -14.94 -7.84
N GLU A 94 6.73 -15.63 -7.08
CA GLU A 94 7.96 -16.26 -7.57
C GLU A 94 7.66 -17.27 -8.71
N LYS A 95 6.70 -18.19 -8.50
CA LYS A 95 6.28 -19.17 -9.51
C LYS A 95 5.85 -18.52 -10.83
N ARG A 96 5.22 -17.36 -10.77
CA ARG A 96 4.69 -16.63 -11.92
C ARG A 96 5.62 -15.54 -12.43
N LYS A 97 6.76 -15.33 -11.76
CA LYS A 97 7.74 -14.27 -12.05
C LYS A 97 7.08 -12.89 -12.10
N LEU A 98 6.17 -12.62 -11.18
CA LEU A 98 5.46 -11.36 -11.07
C LEU A 98 6.08 -10.48 -10.00
N PRO A 99 6.18 -9.15 -10.24
CA PRO A 99 6.63 -8.21 -9.22
C PRO A 99 5.53 -7.90 -8.23
N LEU A 100 5.90 -7.42 -7.04
CA LEU A 100 5.01 -6.78 -6.08
C LEU A 100 5.71 -5.61 -5.39
N THR A 101 4.93 -4.77 -4.73
CA THR A 101 5.43 -3.75 -3.82
C THR A 101 5.17 -4.21 -2.39
N VAL A 102 6.19 -4.17 -1.55
CA VAL A 102 6.08 -4.38 -0.11
C VAL A 102 5.90 -3.02 0.56
N PHE A 103 4.76 -2.78 1.19
CA PHE A 103 4.65 -1.73 2.19
C PHE A 103 5.22 -2.28 3.49
N GLY A 104 6.49 -1.95 3.73
CA GLY A 104 7.25 -2.51 4.83
C GLY A 104 7.31 -1.56 6.03
N VAL A 105 6.72 -1.98 7.16
CA VAL A 105 6.93 -1.27 8.42
C VAL A 105 8.36 -1.53 8.86
N SER A 106 9.14 -0.46 9.08
CA SER A 106 10.59 -0.57 9.24
C SER A 106 11.00 -1.44 10.41
N ASN A 107 10.30 -1.36 11.55
CA ASN A 107 10.55 -2.21 12.70
C ASN A 107 10.23 -3.70 12.44
N ALA A 108 9.21 -3.98 11.62
CA ALA A 108 8.89 -5.35 11.20
C ALA A 108 9.99 -5.94 10.33
N LEU A 109 10.46 -5.18 9.34
CA LEU A 109 11.56 -5.59 8.46
C LEU A 109 12.87 -5.79 9.22
N GLN A 110 13.19 -4.91 10.19
CA GLN A 110 14.39 -5.05 11.01
C GLN A 110 14.36 -6.31 11.88
N ARG A 111 13.17 -6.73 12.33
CA ARG A 111 13.00 -7.95 13.15
C ARG A 111 13.04 -9.24 12.34
N HIS A 112 12.94 -9.15 11.02
CA HIS A 112 12.99 -10.31 10.13
C HIS A 112 13.97 -10.09 8.95
N PRO A 113 15.29 -10.04 9.24
CA PRO A 113 16.31 -9.69 8.24
C PRO A 113 16.37 -10.65 7.06
N ASP A 114 16.13 -11.95 7.27
CA ASP A 114 16.15 -12.93 6.19
C ASP A 114 15.00 -12.71 5.18
N LEU A 115 13.82 -12.35 5.67
CA LEU A 115 12.70 -11.99 4.81
C LEU A 115 12.96 -10.69 4.06
N THR A 116 13.51 -9.68 4.74
CA THR A 116 13.86 -8.41 4.11
C THR A 116 14.85 -8.61 2.96
N ARG A 117 15.84 -9.48 3.17
CA ARG A 117 16.78 -9.88 2.12
C ARG A 117 16.07 -10.59 0.96
N ALA A 118 15.15 -11.51 1.25
CA ALA A 118 14.38 -12.20 0.23
C ALA A 118 13.56 -11.24 -0.64
N PHE A 119 12.93 -10.21 -0.07
CA PHE A 119 12.22 -9.19 -0.86
C PHE A 119 13.16 -8.48 -1.84
N VAL A 120 14.36 -8.11 -1.39
CA VAL A 120 15.36 -7.44 -2.24
C VAL A 120 15.87 -8.38 -3.35
N GLU A 121 16.23 -9.63 -2.99
CA GLU A 121 16.77 -10.62 -3.94
C GLU A 121 15.75 -11.01 -5.02
N LEU A 122 14.46 -11.07 -4.67
CA LEU A 122 13.37 -11.33 -5.61
C LEU A 122 13.00 -10.11 -6.47
N GLY A 123 13.66 -8.96 -6.26
CA GLY A 123 13.44 -7.74 -7.04
C GLY A 123 12.12 -7.02 -6.75
N HIS A 124 11.50 -7.30 -5.60
CA HIS A 124 10.32 -6.58 -5.16
C HIS A 124 10.68 -5.17 -4.71
N GLU A 125 9.76 -4.23 -4.90
CA GLU A 125 9.90 -2.90 -4.34
C GLU A 125 9.63 -2.93 -2.84
N ILE A 126 10.46 -2.22 -2.05
CA ILE A 126 10.15 -1.93 -0.64
C ILE A 126 9.87 -0.43 -0.53
N ALA A 127 8.62 -0.07 -0.28
CA ALA A 127 8.19 1.27 0.07
C ALA A 127 8.04 1.38 1.60
N CYS A 128 8.28 2.58 2.13
CA CYS A 128 8.20 2.80 3.58
C CYS A 128 6.74 2.80 4.05
N HIS A 129 6.44 1.98 5.05
CA HIS A 129 5.15 1.92 5.75
C HIS A 129 5.25 2.48 7.17
N GLY A 130 6.12 3.49 7.37
CA GLY A 130 6.41 4.06 8.67
C GLY A 130 7.34 3.22 9.54
N LEU A 131 7.57 3.71 10.77
CA LEU A 131 8.42 3.04 11.76
C LEU A 131 7.69 1.92 12.49
N LYS A 132 6.47 2.21 12.92
CA LYS A 132 5.55 1.35 13.67
C LYS A 132 4.18 1.38 13.02
N TRP A 133 3.42 0.31 13.15
CA TRP A 133 2.05 0.26 12.64
C TRP A 133 1.05 0.77 13.69
N ILE A 134 1.10 2.07 13.97
CA ILE A 134 0.28 2.78 14.96
C ILE A 134 -0.54 3.89 14.29
N HIS A 135 -1.60 4.36 14.94
CA HIS A 135 -2.34 5.53 14.49
C HIS A 135 -1.59 6.84 14.82
N TYR A 136 -1.30 7.63 13.79
CA TYR A 136 -0.62 8.91 13.95
C TYR A 136 -1.56 10.10 14.21
N GLN A 137 -2.89 9.90 14.10
CA GLN A 137 -3.89 10.97 14.19
C GLN A 137 -3.70 11.93 15.40
N HIS A 138 -3.22 11.42 16.52
CA HIS A 138 -3.01 12.19 17.75
C HIS A 138 -1.56 12.17 18.24
N ILE A 139 -0.64 11.67 17.43
CA ILE A 139 0.79 11.67 17.75
C ILE A 139 1.34 13.09 17.53
N PRO A 140 2.13 13.64 18.46
CA PRO A 140 2.77 14.94 18.26
C PRO A 140 3.64 14.96 17.01
N GLU A 141 3.56 16.02 16.21
CA GLU A 141 4.29 16.16 14.94
C GLU A 141 5.79 15.88 15.07
N ALA A 142 6.42 16.35 16.15
CA ALA A 142 7.85 16.12 16.39
C ALA A 142 8.18 14.61 16.52
N VAL A 143 7.29 13.82 17.10
CA VAL A 143 7.43 12.36 17.24
C VAL A 143 7.21 11.70 15.89
N GLU A 144 6.18 12.10 15.14
CA GLU A 144 5.92 11.58 13.80
C GLU A 144 7.12 11.82 12.87
N ARG A 145 7.69 13.04 12.91
CA ARG A 145 8.90 13.42 12.15
C ARG A 145 10.12 12.55 12.56
N ALA A 146 10.32 12.31 13.84
CA ALA A 146 11.39 11.45 14.34
C ALA A 146 11.20 10.00 13.90
N HIS A 147 9.99 9.48 13.96
CA HIS A 147 9.66 8.15 13.47
C HIS A 147 9.90 8.01 11.96
N MET A 148 9.59 9.03 11.18
CA MET A 148 9.87 9.05 9.74
C MET A 148 11.39 8.94 9.46
N GLN A 149 12.20 9.73 10.17
CA GLN A 149 13.66 9.67 10.02
C GLN A 149 14.20 8.29 10.39
N GLU A 150 13.82 7.76 11.56
CA GLU A 150 14.27 6.45 12.03
C GLU A 150 13.83 5.32 11.06
N ALA A 151 12.60 5.40 10.53
CA ALA A 151 12.10 4.45 9.55
C ALA A 151 12.99 4.38 8.31
N MET A 152 13.35 5.54 7.76
CA MET A 152 14.20 5.64 6.58
C MET A 152 15.62 5.17 6.84
N ASP A 153 16.18 5.45 8.02
CA ASP A 153 17.50 4.98 8.42
C ASP A 153 17.55 3.45 8.56
N ILE A 154 16.49 2.85 9.12
CA ILE A 154 16.36 1.38 9.21
C ILE A 154 16.28 0.78 7.81
N LEU A 155 15.40 1.29 6.93
CA LEU A 155 15.25 0.77 5.58
C LEU A 155 16.56 0.84 4.80
N GLN A 156 17.27 1.97 4.87
CA GLN A 156 18.56 2.13 4.21
C GLN A 156 19.59 1.09 4.72
N ARG A 157 19.63 0.84 6.03
CA ARG A 157 20.53 -0.17 6.60
C ARG A 157 20.16 -1.59 6.20
N MET A 158 18.86 -1.91 6.19
CA MET A 158 18.37 -3.27 5.94
C MET A 158 18.43 -3.68 4.47
N THR A 159 18.19 -2.73 3.57
CA THR A 159 18.05 -3.00 2.12
C THR A 159 19.24 -2.51 1.29
N GLY A 160 20.09 -1.67 1.85
CA GLY A 160 21.15 -0.96 1.12
C GLY A 160 20.63 0.15 0.19
N GLN A 161 19.33 0.42 0.19
CA GLN A 161 18.67 1.37 -0.71
C GLN A 161 17.72 2.28 0.06
N ARG A 162 17.56 3.51 -0.45
CA ARG A 162 16.52 4.41 0.02
C ARG A 162 15.16 3.94 -0.47
N ALA A 163 14.15 3.92 0.41
CA ALA A 163 12.77 3.76 -0.03
C ALA A 163 12.30 5.01 -0.81
N LEU A 164 11.71 4.78 -1.98
CA LEU A 164 11.27 5.84 -2.90
C LEU A 164 9.76 6.06 -2.87
N GLY A 165 9.02 5.19 -2.22
CA GLY A 165 7.58 5.32 -1.98
C GLY A 165 7.26 5.44 -0.50
N TRP A 166 6.19 6.14 -0.20
CA TRP A 166 5.65 6.32 1.15
C TRP A 166 4.20 5.87 1.23
N TYR A 167 3.84 5.21 2.33
CA TYR A 167 2.48 4.91 2.76
C TYR A 167 2.45 4.75 4.27
N THR A 168 1.56 5.45 4.96
CA THR A 168 1.34 5.31 6.41
C THR A 168 0.14 4.43 6.71
N GLY A 169 -0.97 4.63 5.99
CA GLY A 169 -2.22 3.91 6.17
C GLY A 169 -2.99 4.24 7.46
N ARG A 170 -2.30 4.80 8.44
CA ARG A 170 -2.82 5.30 9.71
C ARG A 170 -2.32 6.73 9.96
N ASP A 171 -2.38 7.54 8.90
CA ASP A 171 -1.81 8.87 8.79
C ASP A 171 -2.46 9.91 9.71
N SER A 172 -1.80 11.04 9.87
CA SER A 172 -2.27 12.24 10.55
C SER A 172 -2.52 13.37 9.54
N PRO A 173 -3.17 14.48 9.94
CA PRO A 173 -3.21 15.67 9.10
C PRO A 173 -1.84 16.27 8.75
N ASN A 174 -0.78 15.88 9.48
CA ASN A 174 0.59 16.34 9.23
C ASN A 174 1.36 15.47 8.24
N THR A 175 1.04 14.17 8.17
CA THR A 175 1.85 13.14 7.48
C THR A 175 2.26 13.57 6.08
N ARG A 176 1.34 13.99 5.23
CA ARG A 176 1.65 14.38 3.84
C ARG A 176 2.60 15.55 3.74
N ARG A 177 2.43 16.56 4.61
CA ARG A 177 3.36 17.70 4.67
C ARG A 177 4.74 17.24 5.15
N LEU A 178 4.80 16.35 6.14
CA LEU A 178 6.06 15.79 6.63
C LEU A 178 6.77 14.96 5.56
N VAL A 179 6.04 14.18 4.77
CA VAL A 179 6.58 13.45 3.60
C VAL A 179 7.19 14.42 2.59
N ALA A 180 6.49 15.53 2.30
CA ALA A 180 6.99 16.57 1.40
C ALA A 180 8.20 17.31 1.98
N ASP A 181 8.20 17.60 3.29
CA ASP A 181 9.35 18.23 3.99
C ASP A 181 10.58 17.33 3.95
N PHE A 182 10.41 16.04 4.23
CA PHE A 182 11.49 15.04 4.21
C PHE A 182 12.09 14.92 2.80
N GLY A 183 11.22 14.88 1.80
CA GLY A 183 11.59 14.86 0.39
C GLY A 183 12.24 13.55 -0.07
N GLY A 184 12.54 13.48 -1.36
CA GLY A 184 13.22 12.33 -1.99
C GLY A 184 12.35 11.12 -2.20
N PHE A 185 11.03 11.20 -1.98
CA PHE A 185 10.06 10.19 -2.40
C PHE A 185 9.60 10.49 -3.83
N GLU A 186 9.49 9.45 -4.64
CA GLU A 186 8.95 9.53 -6.00
C GLU A 186 7.42 9.48 -5.99
N TYR A 187 6.80 8.90 -4.93
CA TYR A 187 5.35 8.88 -4.75
C TYR A 187 4.94 8.74 -3.29
N ASP A 188 3.70 9.15 -3.02
CA ASP A 188 2.96 8.96 -1.77
C ASP A 188 1.67 8.19 -2.09
N SER A 189 1.32 7.22 -1.26
CA SER A 189 0.15 6.35 -1.44
C SER A 189 -0.95 6.55 -0.40
N ASP A 190 -0.80 7.48 0.53
CA ASP A 190 -1.83 7.79 1.54
C ASP A 190 -3.03 8.54 0.91
N TYR A 191 -3.68 7.90 -0.06
CA TYR A 191 -4.87 8.42 -0.73
C TYR A 191 -5.69 7.28 -1.36
N TYR A 192 -7.03 7.39 -1.31
CA TYR A 192 -7.95 6.33 -1.76
C TYR A 192 -9.00 6.83 -2.75
N GLY A 193 -8.82 8.00 -3.32
CA GLY A 193 -9.89 8.73 -4.01
C GLY A 193 -9.73 8.84 -5.52
N ASP A 194 -8.93 7.98 -6.17
CA ASP A 194 -8.82 7.96 -7.64
C ASP A 194 -8.32 6.61 -8.15
N ASP A 195 -8.63 6.29 -9.40
CA ASP A 195 -8.15 5.10 -10.12
C ASP A 195 -6.90 5.37 -10.98
N LEU A 196 -6.36 6.59 -10.91
CA LEU A 196 -5.16 7.03 -11.61
C LEU A 196 -4.24 7.83 -10.69
N PRO A 197 -2.91 7.81 -10.92
CA PRO A 197 -2.00 8.73 -10.25
C PRO A 197 -2.32 10.18 -10.61
N PHE A 198 -1.99 11.10 -9.72
CA PHE A 198 -2.13 12.53 -9.98
C PHE A 198 -1.13 13.36 -9.18
N TRP A 199 -0.86 14.59 -9.65
CA TRP A 199 -0.01 15.52 -8.93
C TRP A 199 -0.80 16.37 -7.94
N MET A 200 -0.33 16.37 -6.70
CA MET A 200 -0.86 17.20 -5.64
C MET A 200 0.18 18.28 -5.28
N LYS A 201 -0.26 19.53 -5.19
CA LYS A 201 0.55 20.62 -4.64
C LYS A 201 0.53 20.51 -3.11
N VAL A 202 1.68 20.36 -2.49
CA VAL A 202 1.80 20.28 -1.03
C VAL A 202 2.56 21.48 -0.50
N ARG A 203 1.96 22.19 0.47
CA ARG A 203 2.63 23.28 1.19
C ARG A 203 3.48 22.70 2.31
N LYS A 204 4.77 22.96 2.24
CA LYS A 204 5.77 22.54 3.24
C LYS A 204 5.74 23.41 4.48
N THR A 205 6.45 22.97 5.53
CA THR A 205 6.58 23.72 6.80
C THR A 205 7.27 25.09 6.61
N ASP A 206 8.20 25.21 5.65
CA ASP A 206 8.87 26.45 5.32
C ASP A 206 8.03 27.42 4.44
N GLY A 207 6.80 27.04 4.12
CA GLY A 207 5.88 27.80 3.28
C GLY A 207 6.06 27.60 1.78
N SER A 208 7.11 26.90 1.34
CA SER A 208 7.29 26.56 -0.07
C SER A 208 6.26 25.53 -0.53
N GLU A 209 5.97 25.50 -1.81
CA GLU A 209 5.03 24.55 -2.41
C GLU A 209 5.76 23.62 -3.38
N VAL A 210 5.50 22.33 -3.25
CA VAL A 210 6.13 21.31 -4.08
C VAL A 210 5.07 20.39 -4.71
N PRO A 211 5.31 19.89 -5.94
CA PRO A 211 4.50 18.82 -6.50
C PRO A 211 4.86 17.50 -5.83
N GLN A 212 3.84 16.77 -5.39
CA GLN A 212 3.98 15.41 -4.90
C GLN A 212 3.11 14.49 -5.74
N LEU A 213 3.70 13.42 -6.26
CA LEU A 213 2.95 12.43 -7.02
C LEU A 213 2.19 11.54 -6.04
N ILE A 214 0.89 11.47 -6.22
CA ILE A 214 0.02 10.55 -5.51
C ILE A 214 -0.23 9.34 -6.41
N VAL A 215 0.09 8.15 -5.89
CA VAL A 215 -0.32 6.87 -6.49
C VAL A 215 -1.35 6.26 -5.54
N PRO A 216 -2.66 6.42 -5.79
CA PRO A 216 -3.70 6.01 -4.87
C PRO A 216 -3.62 4.52 -4.50
N TYR A 217 -4.00 4.20 -3.26
CA TYR A 217 -4.11 2.84 -2.76
C TYR A 217 -5.57 2.41 -2.67
N THR A 218 -5.84 1.22 -2.13
CA THR A 218 -7.19 0.66 -2.07
C THR A 218 -7.53 0.07 -0.72
N LEU A 219 -8.80 0.16 -0.32
CA LEU A 219 -9.38 -0.53 0.84
C LEU A 219 -10.50 -1.50 0.44
N ASP A 220 -10.98 -1.46 -0.79
CA ASP A 220 -12.01 -2.36 -1.31
C ASP A 220 -11.42 -3.67 -1.86
N CYS A 221 -10.43 -3.60 -2.76
CA CYS A 221 -9.66 -4.75 -3.24
C CYS A 221 -8.57 -5.17 -2.24
N ASN A 222 -8.94 -5.31 -0.97
CA ASN A 222 -8.00 -5.51 0.13
C ASN A 222 -8.47 -6.65 1.04
N ASP A 223 -7.57 -7.57 1.35
CA ASP A 223 -7.85 -8.73 2.18
C ASP A 223 -8.15 -8.39 3.65
N MET A 224 -7.92 -7.13 4.07
CA MET A 224 -8.32 -6.63 5.37
C MET A 224 -9.81 -6.91 5.66
N ARG A 225 -10.62 -6.99 4.63
CA ARG A 225 -12.05 -7.27 4.74
C ARG A 225 -12.36 -8.68 5.26
N PHE A 226 -11.42 -9.61 5.28
CA PHE A 226 -11.58 -10.88 6.00
C PHE A 226 -11.65 -10.70 7.53
N ALA A 227 -11.12 -9.61 8.04
CA ALA A 227 -11.08 -9.29 9.47
C ALA A 227 -12.12 -8.22 9.88
N LEU A 228 -12.99 -7.80 8.98
CA LEU A 228 -14.01 -6.79 9.24
C LEU A 228 -15.41 -7.43 9.36
N PRO A 229 -16.29 -6.88 10.21
CA PRO A 229 -17.71 -7.23 10.17
C PRO A 229 -18.27 -7.02 8.75
N GLN A 230 -19.11 -7.94 8.26
CA GLN A 230 -19.66 -7.91 6.89
C GLN A 230 -18.59 -7.95 5.77
N GLY A 231 -17.39 -8.44 6.09
CA GLY A 231 -16.34 -8.68 5.12
C GLY A 231 -16.45 -10.05 4.43
N TYR A 232 -15.32 -10.56 3.97
CA TYR A 232 -15.28 -11.84 3.27
C TYR A 232 -15.21 -13.01 4.26
N SER A 233 -16.14 -13.97 4.14
CA SER A 233 -16.16 -15.18 4.98
C SER A 233 -15.16 -16.25 4.52
N HIS A 234 -14.88 -16.32 3.20
CA HIS A 234 -14.00 -17.32 2.58
C HIS A 234 -13.40 -16.76 1.26
N ALA A 235 -12.61 -17.56 0.57
CA ALA A 235 -11.88 -17.13 -0.62
C ALA A 235 -12.75 -16.69 -1.80
N ASP A 236 -13.91 -17.34 -2.02
CA ASP A 236 -14.74 -17.07 -3.21
C ASP A 236 -15.24 -15.63 -3.31
N PRO A 237 -15.82 -14.99 -2.28
CA PRO A 237 -16.25 -13.61 -2.37
C PRO A 237 -15.08 -12.64 -2.68
N PHE A 238 -13.92 -12.89 -2.11
CA PHE A 238 -12.75 -12.03 -2.39
C PHE A 238 -12.26 -12.21 -3.82
N TYR A 239 -12.13 -13.45 -4.29
CA TYR A 239 -11.80 -13.72 -5.69
C TYR A 239 -12.80 -13.08 -6.65
N GLN A 240 -14.11 -13.24 -6.38
CA GLN A 240 -15.15 -12.67 -7.24
C GLN A 240 -15.07 -11.15 -7.28
N TYR A 241 -14.86 -10.51 -6.13
CA TYR A 241 -14.69 -9.06 -6.08
C TYR A 241 -13.49 -8.58 -6.89
N LEU A 242 -12.32 -9.22 -6.71
CA LEU A 242 -11.12 -8.88 -7.48
C LEU A 242 -11.34 -9.08 -8.99
N LYS A 243 -11.99 -10.19 -9.36
CA LYS A 243 -12.29 -10.50 -10.76
C LYS A 243 -13.22 -9.46 -11.38
N ASP A 244 -14.31 -9.11 -10.71
CA ASP A 244 -15.30 -8.16 -11.23
C ASP A 244 -14.70 -6.76 -11.34
N THR A 245 -13.89 -6.33 -10.37
CA THR A 245 -13.15 -5.06 -10.43
C THR A 245 -12.18 -5.06 -11.61
N PHE A 246 -11.41 -6.13 -11.77
CA PHE A 246 -10.48 -6.26 -12.89
C PHE A 246 -11.23 -6.22 -14.24
N ASP A 247 -12.28 -7.01 -14.40
CA ASP A 247 -13.01 -7.12 -15.66
C ASP A 247 -13.68 -5.78 -16.04
N ALA A 248 -14.19 -5.01 -15.05
CA ALA A 248 -14.74 -3.68 -15.26
C ALA A 248 -13.66 -2.70 -15.75
N LEU A 249 -12.55 -2.56 -15.02
CA LEU A 249 -11.47 -1.65 -15.39
C LEU A 249 -10.76 -2.06 -16.69
N TYR A 250 -10.68 -3.36 -16.97
CA TYR A 250 -10.14 -3.88 -18.23
C TYR A 250 -11.05 -3.53 -19.42
N ALA A 251 -12.37 -3.55 -19.22
CA ALA A 251 -13.34 -3.13 -20.23
C ALA A 251 -13.28 -1.61 -20.48
N GLU A 252 -13.16 -0.78 -19.43
CA GLU A 252 -12.95 0.67 -19.58
C GLU A 252 -11.68 1.00 -20.38
N GLY A 253 -10.63 0.19 -20.25
CA GLY A 253 -9.39 0.34 -21.03
C GLY A 253 -9.46 -0.16 -22.46
N ASP A 254 -10.61 -0.65 -22.95
CA ASP A 254 -10.77 -1.14 -24.31
C ASP A 254 -10.73 0.01 -25.33
N PRO A 255 -9.78 0.00 -26.30
CA PRO A 255 -9.75 1.01 -27.37
C PRO A 255 -11.02 1.06 -28.23
N ALA A 256 -11.80 -0.03 -28.27
CA ALA A 256 -13.07 -0.07 -28.98
C ALA A 256 -14.26 0.42 -28.13
N GLY A 257 -14.05 0.64 -26.84
CA GLY A 257 -15.03 1.14 -25.87
C GLY A 257 -14.65 2.53 -25.35
N ASP A 258 -14.54 2.65 -24.03
CA ASP A 258 -14.26 3.94 -23.36
C ASP A 258 -12.83 4.44 -23.59
N ASN A 259 -11.89 3.54 -23.90
CA ASN A 259 -10.48 3.84 -24.12
C ASN A 259 -9.86 4.65 -22.98
N ALA A 260 -10.20 4.27 -21.75
CA ALA A 260 -9.81 4.96 -20.52
C ALA A 260 -9.05 4.02 -19.54
N PRO A 261 -7.83 3.58 -19.88
CA PRO A 261 -7.05 2.66 -19.05
C PRO A 261 -6.84 3.18 -17.63
N LYS A 262 -7.09 2.35 -16.65
CA LYS A 262 -6.95 2.63 -15.22
C LYS A 262 -5.86 1.78 -14.57
N MET A 263 -5.65 1.98 -13.27
CA MET A 263 -4.86 1.07 -12.45
C MET A 263 -5.74 0.38 -11.41
N MET A 264 -5.36 -0.84 -11.04
CA MET A 264 -5.99 -1.62 -9.97
C MET A 264 -4.93 -1.97 -8.93
N SER A 265 -5.18 -1.62 -7.68
CA SER A 265 -4.34 -2.04 -6.54
C SER A 265 -5.00 -3.21 -5.81
N ILE A 266 -4.21 -4.18 -5.37
CA ILE A 266 -4.66 -5.28 -4.52
C ILE A 266 -3.86 -5.23 -3.22
N GLY A 267 -4.56 -5.06 -2.09
CA GLY A 267 -3.97 -5.05 -0.76
C GLY A 267 -3.94 -6.45 -0.14
N MET A 268 -2.77 -6.86 0.35
CA MET A 268 -2.55 -8.18 0.94
C MET A 268 -1.85 -8.02 2.30
N HIS A 269 -2.27 -8.84 3.29
CA HIS A 269 -1.63 -8.93 4.60
C HIS A 269 -1.22 -10.38 4.87
N CYS A 270 -0.01 -10.58 5.39
CA CYS A 270 0.57 -11.91 5.53
C CYS A 270 -0.25 -12.83 6.43
N ARG A 271 -0.77 -12.30 7.53
CA ARG A 271 -1.61 -13.02 8.49
C ARG A 271 -3.03 -13.31 7.99
N LEU A 272 -3.53 -12.57 6.99
CA LEU A 272 -4.87 -12.73 6.44
C LEU A 272 -4.86 -13.60 5.18
N LEU A 273 -4.40 -13.06 4.05
CA LEU A 273 -4.40 -13.78 2.76
C LEU A 273 -3.45 -14.98 2.77
N GLY A 274 -2.40 -14.93 3.59
CA GLY A 274 -1.47 -16.04 3.76
C GLY A 274 -2.05 -17.29 4.41
N ARG A 275 -3.31 -17.29 4.89
CA ARG A 275 -3.99 -18.49 5.40
C ARG A 275 -4.31 -19.48 4.27
N PRO A 276 -4.20 -20.82 4.50
CA PRO A 276 -4.39 -21.82 3.45
C PRO A 276 -5.74 -21.72 2.73
N GLY A 277 -6.82 -21.46 3.47
CA GLY A 277 -8.15 -21.33 2.90
C GLY A 277 -8.38 -20.05 2.10
N ARG A 278 -7.57 -19.00 2.31
CA ARG A 278 -7.72 -17.70 1.66
C ARG A 278 -6.79 -17.50 0.46
N ILE A 279 -5.60 -18.10 0.48
CA ILE A 279 -4.62 -17.96 -0.61
C ILE A 279 -5.16 -18.40 -1.96
N THR A 280 -6.15 -19.28 -1.98
CA THR A 280 -6.79 -19.74 -3.22
C THR A 280 -7.48 -18.61 -3.98
N ALA A 281 -7.93 -17.54 -3.30
CA ALA A 281 -8.45 -16.36 -3.97
C ALA A 281 -7.37 -15.68 -4.81
N LEU A 282 -6.19 -15.48 -4.24
CA LEU A 282 -5.05 -14.91 -4.96
C LEU A 282 -4.60 -15.79 -6.12
N GLN A 283 -4.48 -17.11 -5.90
CA GLN A 283 -4.09 -18.05 -6.94
C GLN A 283 -5.02 -17.97 -8.16
N ARG A 284 -6.33 -18.04 -7.91
CA ARG A 284 -7.36 -17.95 -8.97
C ARG A 284 -7.35 -16.60 -9.66
N PHE A 285 -7.12 -15.50 -8.93
CA PHE A 285 -7.05 -14.17 -9.53
C PHE A 285 -5.79 -14.01 -10.40
N LEU A 286 -4.63 -14.48 -9.95
CA LEU A 286 -3.41 -14.48 -10.75
C LEU A 286 -3.58 -15.31 -12.04
N ASP A 287 -4.25 -16.46 -11.96
CA ASP A 287 -4.56 -17.28 -13.13
C ASP A 287 -5.59 -16.61 -14.07
N HIS A 288 -6.54 -15.85 -13.53
CA HIS A 288 -7.52 -15.08 -14.31
C HIS A 288 -6.85 -13.98 -15.13
N ILE A 289 -5.99 -13.17 -14.52
CA ILE A 289 -5.31 -12.09 -15.24
C ILE A 289 -4.28 -12.61 -16.25
N ALA A 290 -3.66 -13.76 -15.99
CA ALA A 290 -2.71 -14.40 -16.90
C ALA A 290 -3.35 -14.86 -18.22
N GLN A 291 -4.67 -15.00 -18.27
CA GLN A 291 -5.44 -15.36 -19.48
C GLN A 291 -5.82 -14.13 -20.32
N ARG A 292 -5.45 -12.93 -19.91
CA ARG A 292 -5.77 -11.67 -20.59
C ARG A 292 -4.49 -11.10 -21.23
N ASP A 293 -4.61 -10.62 -22.44
CA ASP A 293 -3.58 -9.79 -23.07
C ASP A 293 -3.65 -8.36 -22.53
N LYS A 294 -2.69 -7.52 -22.87
CA LYS A 294 -2.72 -6.09 -22.52
C LYS A 294 -2.94 -5.80 -21.03
N VAL A 295 -2.40 -6.65 -20.16
CA VAL A 295 -2.32 -6.43 -18.70
C VAL A 295 -0.88 -6.11 -18.33
N TRP A 296 -0.66 -5.02 -17.63
CA TRP A 296 0.65 -4.66 -17.10
C TRP A 296 0.68 -4.87 -15.59
N VAL A 297 1.29 -5.96 -15.13
CA VAL A 297 1.56 -6.18 -13.71
C VAL A 297 2.83 -5.43 -13.34
N ALA A 298 2.75 -4.49 -12.41
CA ALA A 298 3.82 -3.53 -12.13
C ALA A 298 4.00 -3.31 -10.61
N ARG A 299 5.21 -2.87 -10.21
CA ARG A 299 5.44 -2.28 -8.89
C ARG A 299 4.86 -0.86 -8.90
N ARG A 300 4.59 -0.34 -7.72
CA ARG A 300 4.07 1.04 -7.59
C ARG A 300 5.08 2.08 -8.10
N ILE A 301 6.36 1.85 -7.86
CA ILE A 301 7.42 2.71 -8.39
C ILE A 301 7.44 2.75 -9.93
N ASP A 302 7.14 1.63 -10.59
CA ASP A 302 7.09 1.58 -12.05
C ASP A 302 5.93 2.42 -12.59
N ILE A 303 4.77 2.38 -11.91
CA ILE A 303 3.61 3.22 -12.21
C ILE A 303 3.93 4.69 -11.98
N ALA A 304 4.55 5.02 -10.84
CA ALA A 304 4.95 6.39 -10.50
C ALA A 304 5.88 6.99 -11.56
N ARG A 305 6.91 6.24 -11.96
CA ARG A 305 7.88 6.67 -12.97
C ARG A 305 7.27 6.83 -14.35
N HIS A 306 6.42 5.86 -14.75
CA HIS A 306 5.68 5.96 -16.01
C HIS A 306 4.80 7.23 -16.00
N TRP A 307 4.06 7.45 -14.91
CA TRP A 307 3.18 8.61 -14.81
C TRP A 307 3.95 9.92 -14.86
N ALA A 308 5.01 10.05 -14.06
CA ALA A 308 5.86 11.24 -14.04
C ALA A 308 6.50 11.55 -15.42
N GLN A 309 6.84 10.52 -16.18
CA GLN A 309 7.35 10.67 -17.53
C GLN A 309 6.30 11.14 -18.52
N ARG A 310 5.07 10.60 -18.43
CA ARG A 310 3.98 10.93 -19.35
C ARG A 310 3.26 12.23 -19.01
N PHE A 311 3.14 12.48 -17.73
CA PHE A 311 2.48 13.65 -17.16
C PHE A 311 3.44 14.34 -16.18
N PRO A 312 4.40 15.14 -16.68
CA PRO A 312 5.40 15.79 -15.83
C PRO A 312 4.77 16.66 -14.74
N ALA A 313 5.47 16.81 -13.62
CA ALA A 313 5.04 17.65 -12.52
C ALA A 313 4.68 19.06 -13.01
N PRO A 314 3.50 19.59 -12.62
CA PRO A 314 3.15 20.95 -12.97
C PRO A 314 4.13 21.94 -12.33
N LYS A 315 4.42 23.02 -13.04
CA LYS A 315 5.15 24.17 -12.47
C LYS A 315 4.12 25.01 -11.69
N PHE A 316 4.38 25.23 -10.41
CA PHE A 316 3.53 26.04 -9.54
C PHE A 316 4.15 27.42 -9.34
#